data_29120049093e62c990a650166f0baa6f
#
_entry.id   29120049093e62c990a650166f0baa6f
#
_cell.length_a   1.000
_cell.length_b   1.000
_cell.length_c   1.000
_cell.angle_alpha   90.00
_cell.angle_beta   90.00
_cell.angle_gamma   90.00
#
_symmetry.space_group_name_H-M   'P 1'
#
loop_
_entity.id
_entity.type
_entity.pdbx_description
1 polymer ?
#
loop_
_entity_poly.entity_id
_entity_poly.type
_entity_poly.pdbx_seq_one_letter_code
_entity_poly.pdbx_strand_id
1 'polypeptide(L)'
;YLLFMDETGWGTFAAIYIGILAIVTFLIDLLLKKAKIGLGKIFLVQLAIISVVGFIYFYGERTQTLEISDNFEQEYVSIVYGVENEKGLSINPFTWTKTIEIPENGILLTSSDFNTNLPETEMKFSSGILLGSEQTEKYLVGIGDYQLELNNKTYKYRSWKIQEGF
;
A
#
# COMPACT_ATOMS: atom_id res chain seq x y z
N TYR A 1 18.36 15.25 -16.62
CA TYR A 1 19.56 14.43 -16.35
C TYR A 1 19.40 13.55 -15.10
N LEU A 2 18.74 14.05 -14.02
CA LEU A 2 18.52 13.27 -12.78
C LEU A 2 17.47 12.15 -12.90
N LEU A 3 16.53 12.25 -13.83
CA LEU A 3 15.46 11.27 -14.04
C LEU A 3 15.92 9.93 -14.67
N PHE A 4 17.12 9.89 -15.27
CA PHE A 4 17.60 8.73 -16.00
C PHE A 4 18.78 7.99 -15.36
N MET A 5 19.28 8.47 -14.21
CA MET A 5 20.45 7.89 -13.52
C MET A 5 20.11 7.18 -12.21
N ASP A 6 18.88 6.74 -12.04
CA ASP A 6 18.50 5.94 -10.89
C ASP A 6 18.88 4.47 -11.14
N GLU A 7 19.80 3.93 -10.34
CA GLU A 7 20.27 2.54 -10.39
C GLU A 7 19.12 1.53 -10.21
N THR A 8 17.99 1.97 -9.66
CA THR A 8 16.79 1.14 -9.44
C THR A 8 15.90 1.01 -10.67
N GLY A 9 16.16 1.78 -11.75
CA GLY A 9 15.33 1.80 -12.96
C GLY A 9 14.00 2.57 -12.82
N TRP A 10 13.65 3.05 -11.63
CA TRP A 10 12.41 3.79 -11.38
C TRP A 10 12.29 5.07 -12.20
N GLY A 11 13.40 5.76 -12.44
CA GLY A 11 13.44 6.95 -13.27
C GLY A 11 12.98 6.68 -14.71
N THR A 12 13.32 5.52 -15.26
CA THR A 12 12.92 5.08 -16.60
C THR A 12 11.41 4.80 -16.66
N PHE A 13 10.86 4.11 -15.65
CA PHE A 13 9.43 3.87 -15.57
C PHE A 13 8.65 5.17 -15.41
N ALA A 14 9.08 6.08 -14.54
CA ALA A 14 8.45 7.39 -14.38
C ALA A 14 8.45 8.19 -15.71
N ALA A 15 9.53 8.18 -16.46
CA ALA A 15 9.61 8.84 -17.77
C ALA A 15 8.62 8.24 -18.79
N ILE A 16 8.48 6.91 -18.82
CA ILE A 16 7.51 6.22 -19.69
C ILE A 16 6.07 6.62 -19.29
N TYR A 17 5.73 6.60 -18.01
CA TYR A 17 4.40 6.99 -17.53
C TYR A 17 4.07 8.45 -17.87
N ILE A 18 5.01 9.37 -17.64
CA ILE A 18 4.87 10.78 -18.01
C ILE A 18 4.68 10.93 -19.53
N GLY A 19 5.44 10.19 -20.33
CA GLY A 19 5.30 10.17 -21.79
C GLY A 19 3.93 9.70 -22.26
N ILE A 20 3.43 8.60 -21.70
CA ILE A 20 2.10 8.07 -22.00
C ILE A 20 1.01 9.09 -21.60
N LEU A 21 1.12 9.68 -20.42
CA LEU A 21 0.17 10.68 -19.93
C LEU A 21 0.14 11.92 -20.84
N ALA A 22 1.31 12.37 -21.30
CA ALA A 22 1.41 13.50 -22.24
C ALA A 22 0.74 13.19 -23.59
N ILE A 23 0.94 11.97 -24.12
CA ILE A 23 0.30 11.54 -25.38
C ILE A 23 -1.21 11.47 -25.22
N VAL A 24 -1.70 10.87 -24.15
CA VAL A 24 -3.14 10.76 -23.87
C VAL A 24 -3.78 12.14 -23.72
N THR A 25 -3.15 13.05 -22.97
CA THR A 25 -3.63 14.42 -22.79
C THR A 25 -3.66 15.18 -24.13
N PHE A 26 -2.65 15.00 -24.96
CA PHE A 26 -2.59 15.60 -26.30
C PHE A 26 -3.71 15.08 -27.21
N LEU A 27 -3.98 13.76 -27.22
CA LEU A 27 -5.07 13.18 -28.01
C LEU A 27 -6.44 13.68 -27.55
N ILE A 28 -6.65 13.79 -26.24
CA ILE A 28 -7.87 14.36 -25.67
C ILE A 28 -8.03 15.83 -26.09
N ASP A 29 -6.96 16.62 -26.04
CA ASP A 29 -6.97 18.02 -26.49
C ASP A 29 -7.41 18.15 -27.96
N LEU A 30 -6.89 17.29 -28.84
CA LEU A 30 -7.28 17.26 -30.25
C LEU A 30 -8.77 16.93 -30.43
N LEU A 31 -9.29 15.94 -29.70
CA LEU A 31 -10.69 15.54 -29.78
C LEU A 31 -11.62 16.64 -29.27
N LEU A 32 -11.30 17.29 -28.16
CA LEU A 32 -12.09 18.36 -27.55
C LEU A 32 -12.07 19.63 -28.42
N LYS A 33 -10.95 19.95 -29.05
CA LYS A 33 -10.87 21.04 -30.04
C LYS A 33 -11.73 20.77 -31.26
N LYS A 34 -11.72 19.52 -31.77
CA LYS A 34 -12.58 19.11 -32.89
C LYS A 34 -14.08 19.24 -32.54
N ALA A 35 -14.45 19.02 -31.29
CA ALA A 35 -15.80 19.20 -30.75
C ALA A 35 -16.19 20.68 -30.50
N LYS A 36 -15.33 21.65 -30.86
CA LYS A 36 -15.53 23.11 -30.65
C LYS A 36 -15.79 23.50 -29.19
N ILE A 37 -15.19 22.78 -28.27
CA ILE A 37 -15.28 23.06 -26.83
C ILE A 37 -14.31 24.19 -26.49
N GLY A 38 -14.78 25.18 -25.71
CA GLY A 38 -13.94 26.33 -25.32
C GLY A 38 -12.73 25.91 -24.46
N LEU A 39 -11.59 26.60 -24.65
CA LEU A 39 -10.30 26.31 -24.02
C LEU A 39 -10.38 26.10 -22.50
N GLY A 40 -11.17 26.91 -21.79
CA GLY A 40 -11.33 26.77 -20.33
C GLY A 40 -11.97 25.43 -19.92
N LYS A 41 -12.93 24.93 -20.70
CA LYS A 41 -13.53 23.61 -20.43
C LYS A 41 -12.58 22.47 -20.76
N ILE A 42 -11.76 22.63 -21.81
CA ILE A 42 -10.71 21.67 -22.16
C ILE A 42 -9.72 21.52 -20.99
N PHE A 43 -9.25 22.64 -20.45
CA PHE A 43 -8.34 22.66 -19.31
C PHE A 43 -8.93 21.97 -18.07
N LEU A 44 -10.21 22.25 -17.76
CA LEU A 44 -10.88 21.60 -16.62
C LEU A 44 -11.00 20.07 -16.79
N VAL A 45 -11.32 19.60 -18.00
CA VAL A 45 -11.39 18.15 -18.28
C VAL A 45 -10.02 17.50 -18.13
N GLN A 46 -8.96 18.11 -18.66
CA GLN A 46 -7.61 17.62 -18.54
C GLN A 46 -7.16 17.56 -17.07
N LEU A 47 -7.43 18.62 -16.31
CA LEU A 47 -7.11 18.66 -14.87
C LEU A 47 -7.85 17.57 -14.11
N ALA A 48 -9.13 17.35 -14.40
CA ALA A 48 -9.91 16.28 -13.78
C ALA A 48 -9.33 14.90 -14.09
N ILE A 49 -8.94 14.62 -15.33
CA ILE A 49 -8.34 13.34 -15.73
C ILE A 49 -7.01 13.13 -15.00
N ILE A 50 -6.13 14.13 -14.99
CA ILE A 50 -4.83 14.05 -14.30
C ILE A 50 -5.04 13.80 -12.79
N SER A 51 -6.01 14.49 -12.18
CA SER A 51 -6.34 14.31 -10.76
C SER A 51 -6.85 12.90 -10.47
N VAL A 52 -7.72 12.32 -11.32
CA VAL A 52 -8.22 10.96 -11.15
C VAL A 52 -7.10 9.92 -11.30
N VAL A 53 -6.28 10.06 -12.35
CA VAL A 53 -5.13 9.16 -12.58
C VAL A 53 -4.13 9.25 -11.42
N GLY A 54 -3.80 10.47 -10.98
CA GLY A 54 -2.93 10.70 -9.84
C GLY A 54 -3.51 10.09 -8.57
N PHE A 55 -4.81 10.26 -8.31
CA PHE A 55 -5.47 9.67 -7.15
C PHE A 55 -5.41 8.13 -7.17
N ILE A 56 -5.69 7.49 -8.32
CA ILE A 56 -5.62 6.03 -8.46
C ILE A 56 -4.20 5.53 -8.20
N TYR A 57 -3.20 6.22 -8.77
CA TYR A 57 -1.80 5.88 -8.57
C TYR A 57 -1.40 5.96 -7.08
N PHE A 58 -1.60 7.13 -6.46
CA PHE A 58 -1.27 7.32 -5.05
C PHE A 58 -2.08 6.43 -4.10
N TYR A 59 -3.32 6.08 -4.48
CA TYR A 59 -4.13 5.15 -3.70
C TYR A 59 -3.57 3.72 -3.74
N GLY A 60 -2.99 3.29 -4.88
CA GLY A 60 -2.34 1.99 -5.03
C GLY A 60 -1.01 1.87 -4.26
N GLU A 61 -0.25 2.97 -4.20
CA GLU A 61 1.06 3.03 -3.55
C GLU A 61 1.00 3.30 -2.03
N ARG A 62 -0.19 3.25 -1.42
CA ARG A 62 -0.31 3.51 0.01
C ARG A 62 0.40 2.46 0.83
N THR A 63 1.26 2.91 1.75
CA THR A 63 1.91 2.07 2.74
C THR A 63 0.89 1.41 3.67
N GLN A 64 1.04 0.11 3.90
CA GLN A 64 0.27 -0.60 4.91
C GLN A 64 1.01 -0.49 6.25
N THR A 65 0.36 0.09 7.24
CA THR A 65 0.92 0.24 8.59
C THR A 65 0.26 -0.76 9.54
N LEU A 66 1.03 -1.65 10.14
CA LEU A 66 0.59 -2.51 11.22
C LEU A 66 0.85 -1.80 12.54
N GLU A 67 -0.20 -1.62 13.34
CA GLU A 67 -0.09 -1.00 14.66
C GLU A 67 -0.14 -2.08 15.74
N ILE A 68 0.91 -2.14 16.55
CA ILE A 68 1.05 -3.07 17.68
C ILE A 68 1.04 -2.29 19.00
N SER A 69 0.65 -2.96 20.07
CA SER A 69 0.69 -2.39 21.42
C SER A 69 2.14 -2.01 21.82
N ASP A 70 2.29 -0.95 22.63
CA ASP A 70 3.61 -0.55 23.15
C ASP A 70 4.25 -1.64 24.01
N ASN A 71 3.44 -2.51 24.62
CA ASN A 71 3.88 -3.64 25.43
C ASN A 71 3.90 -4.96 24.64
N PHE A 72 4.03 -4.89 23.32
CA PHE A 72 4.02 -6.08 22.49
C PHE A 72 5.27 -6.93 22.68
N GLU A 73 5.07 -8.18 23.17
CA GLU A 73 6.15 -9.12 23.53
C GLU A 73 6.31 -10.28 22.54
N GLN A 74 5.39 -10.39 21.54
CA GLN A 74 5.45 -11.51 20.61
C GLN A 74 6.57 -11.31 19.57
N GLU A 75 7.23 -12.40 19.21
CA GLU A 75 8.24 -12.39 18.14
C GLU A 75 7.64 -12.31 16.73
N TYR A 76 6.34 -12.61 16.58
CA TYR A 76 5.68 -12.69 15.30
C TYR A 76 4.37 -11.91 15.30
N VAL A 77 4.14 -11.23 14.19
CA VAL A 77 2.84 -10.68 13.82
C VAL A 77 2.34 -11.43 12.62
N SER A 78 1.11 -11.94 12.67
CA SER A 78 0.53 -12.73 11.59
C SER A 78 -0.89 -12.28 11.26
N ILE A 79 -1.21 -12.19 9.97
CA ILE A 79 -2.55 -11.94 9.47
C ILE A 79 -3.01 -13.18 8.72
N VAL A 80 -4.12 -13.80 9.18
CA VAL A 80 -4.75 -14.97 8.58
C VAL A 80 -5.96 -14.53 7.77
N TYR A 81 -5.97 -14.85 6.49
CA TYR A 81 -6.97 -14.39 5.51
C TYR A 81 -8.04 -15.44 5.23
N GLY A 82 -9.22 -14.98 4.81
CA GLY A 82 -10.32 -15.85 4.40
C GLY A 82 -11.04 -16.53 5.57
N VAL A 83 -10.95 -15.97 6.76
CA VAL A 83 -11.63 -16.50 7.96
C VAL A 83 -13.06 -16.02 7.98
N GLU A 84 -14.02 -16.96 7.88
CA GLU A 84 -15.45 -16.65 7.87
C GLU A 84 -15.89 -16.00 9.20
N ASN A 85 -16.85 -15.07 9.11
CA ASN A 85 -17.40 -14.30 10.22
C ASN A 85 -16.44 -13.31 10.90
N GLU A 86 -15.21 -13.18 10.41
CA GLU A 86 -14.29 -12.15 10.88
C GLU A 86 -14.47 -10.82 10.13
N LYS A 87 -13.98 -9.74 10.69
CA LYS A 87 -14.03 -8.43 10.03
C LYS A 87 -13.08 -8.41 8.84
N GLY A 88 -13.54 -7.83 7.74
CA GLY A 88 -12.64 -7.50 6.62
C GLY A 88 -11.66 -6.39 7.02
N LEU A 89 -10.47 -6.40 6.42
CA LEU A 89 -9.51 -5.31 6.57
C LEU A 89 -10.10 -4.04 5.98
N SER A 90 -10.57 -3.14 6.84
CA SER A 90 -11.12 -1.87 6.40
C SER A 90 -9.99 -0.98 5.86
N ILE A 91 -10.25 -0.39 4.68
CA ILE A 91 -9.38 0.64 4.11
C ILE A 91 -10.10 1.96 4.30
N ASN A 92 -9.50 2.89 5.05
CA ASN A 92 -10.02 4.24 5.10
C ASN A 92 -9.68 4.96 3.79
N PRO A 93 -10.67 5.33 2.95
CA PRO A 93 -10.41 5.97 1.66
C PRO A 93 -9.86 7.40 1.80
N PHE A 94 -9.99 8.02 2.98
CA PHE A 94 -9.57 9.39 3.23
C PHE A 94 -8.17 9.52 3.82
N THR A 95 -7.56 8.41 4.23
CA THR A 95 -6.18 8.39 4.71
C THR A 95 -5.26 7.81 3.65
N TRP A 96 -4.05 8.37 3.54
CA TRP A 96 -3.02 7.88 2.61
C TRP A 96 -2.34 6.60 3.09
N THR A 97 -2.56 6.21 4.34
CA THR A 97 -2.03 5.01 4.95
C THR A 97 -3.15 4.06 5.35
N LYS A 98 -2.91 2.78 5.20
CA LYS A 98 -3.79 1.73 5.69
C LYS A 98 -3.26 1.26 7.03
N THR A 99 -3.87 1.69 8.12
CA THR A 99 -3.50 1.22 9.47
C THR A 99 -4.36 0.02 9.84
N ILE A 100 -3.71 -1.03 10.32
CA ILE A 100 -4.31 -2.28 10.78
C ILE A 100 -3.83 -2.51 12.20
N GLU A 101 -4.77 -2.51 13.14
CA GLU A 101 -4.49 -2.81 14.54
C GLU A 101 -4.29 -4.32 14.72
N ILE A 102 -3.19 -4.70 15.34
CA ILE A 102 -2.84 -6.09 15.63
C ILE A 102 -3.18 -6.39 17.09
N PRO A 103 -3.91 -7.47 17.36
CA PRO A 103 -4.18 -7.90 18.73
C PRO A 103 -2.89 -8.22 19.51
N GLU A 104 -2.96 -8.19 20.85
CA GLU A 104 -1.79 -8.43 21.73
C GLU A 104 -1.16 -9.83 21.54
N ASN A 105 -1.95 -10.81 21.09
CA ASN A 105 -1.43 -12.14 20.77
C ASN A 105 -0.67 -12.22 19.43
N GLY A 106 -0.56 -11.11 18.70
CA GLY A 106 0.14 -11.03 17.42
C GLY A 106 -0.60 -11.64 16.23
N ILE A 107 -1.82 -12.15 16.40
CA ILE A 107 -2.57 -12.83 15.34
C ILE A 107 -3.85 -12.08 15.03
N LEU A 108 -3.97 -11.58 13.81
CA LEU A 108 -5.19 -10.97 13.28
C LEU A 108 -5.87 -11.94 12.31
N LEU A 109 -7.14 -12.23 12.58
CA LEU A 109 -8.00 -13.00 11.68
C LEU A 109 -8.84 -12.03 10.84
N THR A 110 -8.97 -12.29 9.54
CA THR A 110 -9.77 -11.44 8.65
C THR A 110 -10.51 -12.24 7.58
N SER A 111 -11.70 -11.79 7.23
CA SER A 111 -12.46 -12.33 6.10
C SER A 111 -11.96 -11.83 4.73
N SER A 112 -11.05 -10.87 4.71
CA SER A 112 -10.47 -10.37 3.46
C SER A 112 -9.71 -11.45 2.72
N ASP A 113 -9.73 -11.39 1.38
CA ASP A 113 -8.95 -12.28 0.54
C ASP A 113 -7.45 -11.97 0.66
N PHE A 114 -6.65 -13.02 0.56
CA PHE A 114 -5.20 -12.89 0.52
C PHE A 114 -4.75 -12.24 -0.79
N ASN A 115 -4.03 -11.13 -0.69
CA ASN A 115 -3.46 -10.44 -1.83
C ASN A 115 -1.93 -10.49 -1.76
N THR A 116 -1.30 -10.99 -2.82
CA THR A 116 0.16 -11.01 -2.95
C THR A 116 0.75 -9.64 -3.28
N ASN A 117 -0.04 -8.78 -3.92
CA ASN A 117 0.38 -7.41 -4.29
C ASN A 117 0.01 -6.43 -3.18
N LEU A 118 0.53 -6.66 -1.98
CA LEU A 118 0.36 -5.70 -0.90
C LEU A 118 1.36 -4.55 -1.04
N PRO A 119 0.96 -3.34 -0.64
CA PRO A 119 1.87 -2.23 -0.51
C PRO A 119 2.97 -2.54 0.51
N GLU A 120 4.02 -1.77 0.47
CA GLU A 120 5.09 -1.83 1.46
C GLU A 120 4.50 -1.77 2.87
N THR A 121 4.96 -2.67 3.75
CA THR A 121 4.40 -2.80 5.09
C THR A 121 5.38 -2.22 6.09
N GLU A 122 4.92 -1.23 6.82
CA GLU A 122 5.59 -0.66 7.98
C GLU A 122 4.91 -1.15 9.26
N MET A 123 5.67 -1.27 10.34
CA MET A 123 5.14 -1.60 11.64
C MET A 123 5.49 -0.51 12.64
N LYS A 124 4.49 -0.08 13.41
CA LYS A 124 4.66 0.95 14.45
C LYS A 124 4.00 0.52 15.76
N PHE A 125 4.50 1.05 16.85
CA PHE A 125 3.82 0.98 18.14
C PHE A 125 2.64 1.95 18.21
N SER A 126 1.71 1.72 19.14
CA SER A 126 0.58 2.62 19.41
C SER A 126 1.03 4.03 19.81
N SER A 127 2.21 4.18 20.41
CA SER A 127 2.88 5.46 20.67
C SER A 127 3.33 6.20 19.38
N GLY A 128 3.27 5.54 18.22
CA GLY A 128 3.68 6.09 16.93
C GLY A 128 5.15 5.83 16.56
N ILE A 129 5.91 5.16 17.40
CA ILE A 129 7.31 4.82 17.15
C ILE A 129 7.37 3.70 16.09
N LEU A 130 8.10 3.93 14.99
CA LEU A 130 8.31 2.93 13.93
C LEU A 130 9.35 1.89 14.37
N LEU A 131 9.09 0.60 14.09
CA LEU A 131 10.09 -0.45 14.26
C LEU A 131 11.27 -0.20 13.31
N GLY A 132 12.48 -0.39 13.83
CA GLY A 132 13.70 -0.12 13.08
C GLY A 132 14.12 1.36 13.08
N SER A 133 13.39 2.24 13.77
CA SER A 133 13.84 3.61 14.00
C SER A 133 14.88 3.69 15.13
N GLU A 134 15.60 4.79 15.21
CA GLU A 134 16.57 5.05 16.30
C GLU A 134 15.94 5.07 17.71
N GLN A 135 14.60 5.10 17.79
CA GLN A 135 13.85 5.18 19.04
C GLN A 135 13.48 3.81 19.61
N THR A 136 13.80 2.71 18.92
CA THR A 136 13.51 1.35 19.36
C THR A 136 14.62 0.38 18.97
N GLU A 137 14.90 -0.58 19.83
CA GLU A 137 15.81 -1.69 19.54
C GLU A 137 15.14 -2.81 18.73
N LYS A 138 13.80 -2.73 18.52
CA LYS A 138 13.03 -3.73 17.76
C LYS A 138 12.98 -3.37 16.28
N TYR A 139 13.19 -4.36 15.43
CA TYR A 139 13.14 -4.21 13.96
C TYR A 139 12.49 -5.40 13.28
N LEU A 140 12.04 -5.18 12.06
CA LEU A 140 11.41 -6.19 11.21
C LEU A 140 12.49 -6.99 10.48
N VAL A 141 12.51 -8.32 10.65
CA VAL A 141 13.57 -9.16 10.07
C VAL A 141 13.15 -9.83 8.77
N GLY A 142 11.86 -10.05 8.58
CA GLY A 142 11.42 -10.76 7.39
C GLY A 142 9.90 -10.84 7.27
N ILE A 143 9.49 -11.16 6.05
CA ILE A 143 8.09 -11.36 5.68
C ILE A 143 8.01 -12.73 5.02
N GLY A 144 7.02 -13.54 5.40
CA GLY A 144 6.75 -14.82 4.77
C GLY A 144 5.25 -15.01 4.52
N ASP A 145 4.94 -15.60 3.36
CA ASP A 145 3.60 -16.04 3.02
C ASP A 145 3.52 -17.55 3.20
N TYR A 146 2.54 -18.00 3.96
CA TYR A 146 2.38 -19.38 4.36
C TYR A 146 0.96 -19.86 4.16
N GLN A 147 0.77 -21.18 4.25
CA GLN A 147 -0.53 -21.82 4.22
C GLN A 147 -0.70 -22.69 5.45
N LEU A 148 -1.90 -22.69 6.01
CA LEU A 148 -2.30 -23.50 7.13
C LEU A 148 -3.54 -24.31 6.75
N GLU A 149 -3.49 -25.62 6.90
CA GLU A 149 -4.66 -26.49 6.76
C GLU A 149 -5.28 -26.76 8.13
N LEU A 150 -6.54 -26.37 8.26
CA LEU A 150 -7.32 -26.60 9.47
C LEU A 150 -8.74 -27.03 9.10
N ASN A 151 -9.20 -28.18 9.63
CA ASN A 151 -10.54 -28.71 9.39
C ASN A 151 -10.91 -28.83 7.89
N ASN A 152 -10.00 -29.35 7.08
CA ASN A 152 -10.12 -29.48 5.62
C ASN A 152 -10.28 -28.13 4.86
N LYS A 153 -9.94 -27.02 5.49
CA LYS A 153 -9.85 -25.70 4.86
C LYS A 153 -8.41 -25.25 4.84
N THR A 154 -7.99 -24.64 3.73
CA THR A 154 -6.67 -24.03 3.60
C THR A 154 -6.80 -22.54 3.78
N TYR A 155 -6.11 -22.01 4.77
CA TYR A 155 -6.00 -20.58 5.05
C TYR A 155 -4.64 -20.10 4.59
N LYS A 156 -4.59 -18.93 3.99
CA LYS A 156 -3.33 -18.23 3.70
C LYS A 156 -3.06 -17.23 4.81
N TYR A 157 -1.81 -17.15 5.23
CA TYR A 157 -1.41 -16.13 6.19
C TYR A 157 -0.08 -15.53 5.82
N ARG A 158 0.11 -14.29 6.23
CA ARG A 158 1.37 -13.56 6.12
C ARG A 158 1.88 -13.27 7.52
N SER A 159 3.16 -13.54 7.72
CA SER A 159 3.80 -13.36 9.01
C SER A 159 5.04 -12.49 8.89
N TRP A 160 5.22 -11.61 9.85
CA TRP A 160 6.39 -10.76 10.02
C TRP A 160 7.10 -11.15 11.31
N LYS A 161 8.41 -11.28 11.25
CA LYS A 161 9.22 -11.54 12.44
C LYS A 161 9.77 -10.23 12.99
N ILE A 162 9.57 -10.02 14.30
CA ILE A 162 10.14 -8.93 15.07
C ILE A 162 11.35 -9.47 15.83
N GLN A 163 12.46 -8.77 15.78
CA GLN A 163 13.68 -9.12 16.52
C GLN A 163 14.18 -7.90 17.26
N GLU A 164 14.75 -8.13 18.45
CA GLU A 164 15.48 -7.11 19.20
C GLU A 164 16.91 -7.01 18.67
N GLY A 165 17.40 -5.79 18.50
CA GLY A 165 18.79 -5.51 18.18
C GLY A 165 19.69 -5.77 19.37
N PHE A 166 20.97 -5.99 19.08
CA PHE A 166 22.00 -6.08 20.10
C PHE A 166 22.51 -4.69 20.47
#